data_984d75ed19b101421dcb766ea1198561
#
_entry.id   984d75ed19b101421dcb766ea1198561
#
_cell.length_a   1.000
_cell.length_b   1.000
_cell.length_c   1.000
_cell.angle_alpha   90.00
_cell.angle_beta   90.00
_cell.angle_gamma   90.00
#
_symmetry.space_group_name_H-M   'P 1'
#
loop_
_entity.id
_entity.type
_entity.pdbx_description
1 polymer ?
#
loop_
_entity_poly.entity_id
_entity_poly.type
_entity_poly.pdbx_seq_one_letter_code
_entity_poly.pdbx_strand_id
1 'polypeptide(L)'
;MTDPVVRLDRIYTRGGDAGETSLGDGRRVSKADLRIAAYGTVDELGAVLGLARTHPLPDGMDAWLGRIQNDLFDLGADLCVPEQEREDRQSTRERTRLRVTPEQVVWLEARCDEINERLPPLTSFVLAGGTPAAAVLHLARTVCRRAERETVALAASEPVGAGALQYLNRLSDLLFLLARAANPPGAEVLWVPGGERG
;
A
#
# COMPACT_ATOMS: atom_id res chain seq x y z
N MET A 1 2.87 -28.20 16.11
CA MET A 1 3.75 -27.26 15.37
C MET A 1 3.30 -27.32 13.93
N THR A 2 2.68 -26.28 13.42
CA THR A 2 2.37 -26.15 11.99
C THR A 2 3.66 -25.84 11.26
N ASP A 3 4.00 -26.60 10.20
CA ASP A 3 5.13 -26.31 9.34
C ASP A 3 5.04 -24.86 8.82
N PRO A 4 6.16 -24.11 8.74
CA PRO A 4 6.14 -22.75 8.23
C PRO A 4 5.61 -22.74 6.79
N VAL A 5 4.65 -21.86 6.52
CA VAL A 5 3.97 -21.72 5.21
C VAL A 5 4.97 -21.33 4.11
N VAL A 6 6.06 -20.65 4.49
CA VAL A 6 7.14 -20.21 3.59
C VAL A 6 8.48 -20.64 4.18
N ARG A 7 9.32 -21.29 3.36
CA ARG A 7 10.70 -21.66 3.69
C ARG A 7 11.66 -21.01 2.72
N LEU A 8 12.54 -20.13 3.23
CA LEU A 8 13.53 -19.38 2.46
C LEU A 8 14.93 -19.78 2.93
N ASP A 9 15.45 -20.87 2.35
CA ASP A 9 16.79 -21.36 2.71
C ASP A 9 17.92 -20.58 1.98
N ARG A 10 17.60 -19.88 0.91
CA ARG A 10 18.54 -19.11 0.10
C ARG A 10 17.88 -17.89 -0.51
N ILE A 11 18.45 -16.68 -0.30
CA ILE A 11 17.85 -15.41 -0.73
C ILE A 11 18.14 -15.12 -2.21
N TYR A 12 19.36 -15.33 -2.69
CA TYR A 12 19.70 -15.11 -4.10
C TYR A 12 19.67 -16.42 -4.90
N THR A 13 19.03 -16.38 -6.07
CA THR A 13 18.93 -17.51 -7.00
C THR A 13 19.66 -17.26 -8.33
N ARG A 14 20.12 -16.03 -8.55
CA ARG A 14 20.74 -15.52 -9.81
C ARG A 14 19.81 -15.58 -11.03
N GLY A 15 18.58 -16.05 -10.89
CA GLY A 15 17.62 -16.16 -11.97
C GLY A 15 17.12 -14.84 -12.53
N GLY A 16 17.43 -13.71 -11.86
CA GLY A 16 17.01 -12.36 -12.25
C GLY A 16 18.11 -11.48 -12.83
N ASP A 17 19.35 -11.99 -13.02
CA ASP A 17 20.52 -11.18 -13.40
C ASP A 17 20.43 -10.64 -14.83
N ALA A 18 19.64 -11.29 -15.70
CA ALA A 18 19.39 -10.84 -17.08
C ALA A 18 18.22 -9.82 -17.20
N GLY A 19 17.71 -9.26 -16.09
CA GLY A 19 16.62 -8.27 -16.11
C GLY A 19 15.22 -8.88 -16.21
N GLU A 20 15.08 -10.19 -15.98
CA GLU A 20 13.81 -10.89 -15.94
C GLU A 20 13.48 -11.36 -14.53
N THR A 21 12.17 -11.60 -14.26
CA THR A 21 11.68 -12.20 -13.02
C THR A 21 10.53 -13.15 -13.32
N SER A 22 10.11 -13.94 -12.31
CA SER A 22 8.93 -14.80 -12.42
C SER A 22 7.75 -14.18 -11.72
N LEU A 23 6.58 -14.24 -12.36
CA LEU A 23 5.29 -13.95 -11.71
C LEU A 23 4.87 -15.11 -10.78
N GLY A 24 3.81 -14.89 -10.01
CA GLY A 24 3.27 -15.91 -9.10
C GLY A 24 2.70 -17.15 -9.78
N ASP A 25 2.41 -17.08 -11.08
CA ASP A 25 2.00 -18.21 -11.93
C ASP A 25 3.18 -18.97 -12.57
N GLY A 26 4.41 -18.46 -12.40
CA GLY A 26 5.65 -19.04 -12.92
C GLY A 26 6.08 -18.49 -14.29
N ARG A 27 5.30 -17.62 -14.94
CA ARG A 27 5.73 -16.95 -16.19
C ARG A 27 6.93 -16.05 -15.94
N ARG A 28 7.84 -16.01 -16.93
CA ARG A 28 8.97 -15.10 -16.96
C ARG A 28 8.57 -13.81 -17.67
N VAL A 29 8.86 -12.69 -17.04
CA VAL A 29 8.59 -11.34 -17.57
C VAL A 29 9.79 -10.43 -17.34
N SER A 30 9.87 -9.33 -18.08
CA SER A 30 10.87 -8.28 -17.82
C SER A 30 10.61 -7.63 -16.46
N LYS A 31 11.68 -7.27 -15.75
CA LYS A 31 11.57 -6.43 -14.53
C LYS A 31 11.03 -5.03 -14.80
N ALA A 32 10.97 -4.59 -16.07
CA ALA A 32 10.34 -3.34 -16.50
C ALA A 32 8.85 -3.49 -16.86
N ASP A 33 8.25 -4.67 -16.66
CA ASP A 33 6.83 -4.91 -16.89
C ASP A 33 5.96 -4.08 -15.93
N LEU A 34 4.79 -3.60 -16.43
CA LEU A 34 3.85 -2.79 -15.64
C LEU A 34 3.39 -3.52 -14.37
N ARG A 35 3.24 -4.84 -14.44
CA ARG A 35 2.85 -5.66 -13.28
C ARG A 35 3.93 -5.67 -12.21
N ILE A 36 5.21 -5.75 -12.63
CA ILE A 36 6.35 -5.67 -11.71
C ILE A 36 6.44 -4.28 -11.08
N ALA A 37 6.21 -3.21 -11.85
CA ALA A 37 6.17 -1.85 -11.33
C ALA A 37 5.06 -1.71 -10.26
N ALA A 38 3.85 -2.16 -10.57
CA ALA A 38 2.70 -2.03 -9.66
C ALA A 38 2.95 -2.71 -8.31
N TYR A 39 3.25 -4.01 -8.27
CA TYR A 39 3.46 -4.68 -6.98
C TYR A 39 4.79 -4.33 -6.33
N GLY A 40 5.82 -3.92 -7.11
CA GLY A 40 7.07 -3.42 -6.57
C GLY A 40 6.88 -2.11 -5.80
N THR A 41 6.01 -1.21 -6.28
CA THR A 41 5.67 0.02 -5.57
C THR A 41 4.77 -0.25 -4.34
N VAL A 42 3.96 -1.31 -4.37
CA VAL A 42 3.24 -1.78 -3.17
C VAL A 42 4.23 -2.26 -2.10
N ASP A 43 5.28 -2.99 -2.48
CA ASP A 43 6.35 -3.41 -1.57
C ASP A 43 7.12 -2.21 -0.99
N GLU A 44 7.47 -1.22 -1.83
CA GLU A 44 8.06 0.04 -1.38
C GLU A 44 7.18 0.75 -0.35
N LEU A 45 5.87 0.81 -0.56
CA LEU A 45 4.92 1.36 0.40
C LEU A 45 4.99 0.62 1.75
N GLY A 46 5.05 -0.71 1.72
CA GLY A 46 5.23 -1.53 2.91
C GLY A 46 6.49 -1.19 3.70
N ALA A 47 7.61 -0.95 2.99
CA ALA A 47 8.88 -0.53 3.61
C ALA A 47 8.80 0.88 4.23
N VAL A 48 8.13 1.84 3.56
CA VAL A 48 7.90 3.20 4.09
C VAL A 48 7.02 3.16 5.34
N LEU A 49 6.00 2.29 5.39
CA LEU A 49 5.20 2.09 6.61
C LEU A 49 6.05 1.50 7.74
N GLY A 50 6.95 0.56 7.43
CA GLY A 50 7.93 0.05 8.40
C GLY A 50 8.79 1.17 8.97
N LEU A 51 9.24 2.12 8.14
CA LEU A 51 9.98 3.29 8.59
C LEU A 51 9.11 4.19 9.50
N ALA A 52 7.85 4.46 9.15
CA ALA A 52 6.94 5.23 10.00
C ALA A 52 6.81 4.63 11.41
N ARG A 53 6.75 3.31 11.52
CA ARG A 53 6.62 2.55 12.77
C ARG A 53 7.86 2.60 13.67
N THR A 54 8.99 3.09 13.17
CA THR A 54 10.20 3.33 14.02
C THR A 54 10.13 4.62 14.81
N HIS A 55 9.15 5.47 14.55
CA HIS A 55 8.95 6.75 15.25
C HIS A 55 7.83 6.65 16.29
N PRO A 56 7.81 7.54 17.29
CA PRO A 56 6.67 7.63 18.21
C PRO A 56 5.37 7.89 17.45
N LEU A 57 4.38 7.06 17.70
CA LEU A 57 3.05 7.10 17.07
C LEU A 57 1.97 7.29 18.13
N PRO A 58 0.84 7.93 17.81
CA PRO A 58 -0.36 7.91 18.64
C PRO A 58 -0.82 6.49 19.00
N ASP A 59 -1.48 6.34 20.13
CA ASP A 59 -1.99 5.07 20.62
C ASP A 59 -2.85 4.34 19.58
N GLY A 60 -2.55 3.05 19.38
CA GLY A 60 -3.25 2.17 18.45
C GLY A 60 -2.79 2.28 16.99
N MET A 61 -2.13 3.36 16.59
CA MET A 61 -1.71 3.58 15.18
C MET A 61 -0.69 2.53 14.72
N ASP A 62 0.25 2.11 15.57
CA ASP A 62 1.22 1.07 15.23
C ASP A 62 0.55 -0.25 14.83
N ALA A 63 -0.47 -0.66 15.59
CA ALA A 63 -1.23 -1.88 15.28
C ALA A 63 -1.96 -1.77 13.93
N TRP A 64 -2.49 -0.60 13.58
CA TRP A 64 -3.12 -0.37 12.28
C TRP A 64 -2.11 -0.43 11.13
N LEU A 65 -0.96 0.23 11.29
CA LEU A 65 0.11 0.17 10.29
C LEU A 65 0.63 -1.25 10.11
N GLY A 66 0.77 -2.03 11.18
CA GLY A 66 1.15 -3.44 11.13
C GLY A 66 0.13 -4.30 10.36
N ARG A 67 -1.17 -4.05 10.55
CA ARG A 67 -2.23 -4.70 9.76
C ARG A 67 -2.14 -4.30 8.29
N ILE A 68 -2.01 -3.01 7.99
CA ILE A 68 -1.89 -2.51 6.61
C ILE A 68 -0.68 -3.13 5.90
N GLN A 69 0.46 -3.32 6.57
CA GLN A 69 1.61 -4.01 5.97
C GLN A 69 1.28 -5.46 5.57
N ASN A 70 0.50 -6.19 6.38
CA ASN A 70 0.04 -7.53 6.00
C ASN A 70 -0.91 -7.48 4.81
N ASP A 71 -1.88 -6.56 4.82
CA ASP A 71 -2.80 -6.35 3.69
C ASP A 71 -2.06 -5.98 2.39
N LEU A 72 -0.94 -5.22 2.47
CA LEU A 72 -0.10 -4.91 1.31
C LEU A 72 0.64 -6.13 0.77
N PHE A 73 1.02 -7.10 1.61
CA PHE A 73 1.54 -8.38 1.15
C PHE A 73 0.48 -9.19 0.39
N ASP A 74 -0.75 -9.20 0.89
CA ASP A 74 -1.88 -9.85 0.21
C ASP A 74 -2.18 -9.16 -1.13
N LEU A 75 -2.16 -7.83 -1.17
CA LEU A 75 -2.31 -7.04 -2.40
C LEU A 75 -1.18 -7.32 -3.41
N GLY A 76 0.07 -7.40 -2.94
CA GLY A 76 1.22 -7.76 -3.78
C GLY A 76 1.07 -9.16 -4.38
N ALA A 77 0.63 -10.14 -3.59
CA ALA A 77 0.33 -11.49 -4.06
C ALA A 77 -0.85 -11.51 -5.05
N ASP A 78 -1.88 -10.69 -4.81
CA ASP A 78 -3.01 -10.50 -5.72
C ASP A 78 -2.54 -9.95 -7.09
N LEU A 79 -1.78 -8.87 -7.09
CA LEU A 79 -1.25 -8.24 -8.31
C LEU A 79 -0.22 -9.12 -9.04
N CYS A 80 0.51 -9.97 -8.33
CA CYS A 80 1.55 -10.84 -8.91
C CYS A 80 1.00 -11.93 -9.85
N VAL A 81 -0.32 -12.20 -9.85
CA VAL A 81 -0.96 -13.20 -10.71
C VAL A 81 -2.05 -12.55 -11.56
N PRO A 82 -2.01 -12.65 -12.91
CA PRO A 82 -3.03 -12.14 -13.81
C PRO A 82 -4.44 -12.71 -13.53
N GLU A 83 -5.48 -11.90 -13.68
CA GLU A 83 -6.86 -12.28 -13.34
C GLU A 83 -7.38 -13.45 -14.21
N GLN A 84 -7.14 -13.43 -15.52
CA GLN A 84 -7.62 -14.46 -16.45
C GLN A 84 -7.09 -15.86 -16.16
N GLU A 85 -5.88 -16.00 -15.60
CA GLU A 85 -5.32 -17.30 -15.24
C GLU A 85 -5.87 -17.83 -13.90
N ARG A 86 -6.62 -17.00 -13.18
CA ARG A 86 -7.23 -17.36 -11.91
C ARG A 86 -8.51 -18.17 -12.08
N GLU A 87 -9.24 -17.93 -13.18
CA GLU A 87 -10.51 -18.62 -13.50
C GLU A 87 -10.28 -19.98 -14.16
N ASP A 88 -9.25 -20.11 -15.02
CA ASP A 88 -9.02 -21.33 -15.81
C ASP A 88 -8.33 -22.46 -15.05
N ARG A 89 -7.72 -22.20 -13.90
CA ARG A 89 -7.08 -23.24 -13.10
C ARG A 89 -8.00 -23.81 -12.02
N GLN A 90 -8.93 -24.65 -12.38
CA GLN A 90 -9.42 -25.73 -11.54
C GLN A 90 -8.27 -26.74 -11.25
N SER A 91 -7.15 -26.28 -10.71
CA SER A 91 -6.07 -27.17 -10.33
C SER A 91 -6.33 -27.69 -8.92
N THR A 92 -6.24 -28.98 -8.76
CA THR A 92 -6.39 -29.83 -7.56
C THR A 92 -5.46 -29.48 -6.38
N ARG A 93 -4.81 -28.32 -6.38
CA ARG A 93 -4.17 -27.68 -5.24
C ARG A 93 -4.81 -26.30 -5.04
N GLU A 94 -5.98 -26.29 -4.43
CA GLU A 94 -6.59 -25.10 -3.80
C GLU A 94 -5.72 -24.59 -2.65
N ARG A 95 -4.60 -23.97 -2.95
CA ARG A 95 -4.13 -22.88 -2.09
C ARG A 95 -5.07 -21.73 -2.40
N THR A 96 -5.90 -21.37 -1.43
CA THR A 96 -6.74 -20.16 -1.47
C THR A 96 -5.83 -19.00 -1.85
N ARG A 97 -5.94 -18.48 -3.08
CA ARG A 97 -5.10 -17.39 -3.54
C ARG A 97 -5.48 -16.14 -2.78
N LEU A 98 -4.46 -15.46 -2.22
CA LEU A 98 -4.68 -14.20 -1.54
C LEU A 98 -5.25 -13.18 -2.52
N ARG A 99 -6.29 -12.50 -2.11
CA ARG A 99 -6.94 -11.40 -2.84
C ARG A 99 -7.33 -10.32 -1.86
N VAL A 100 -7.37 -9.09 -2.33
CA VAL A 100 -7.99 -8.01 -1.57
C VAL A 100 -9.49 -8.25 -1.46
N THR A 101 -9.99 -8.27 -0.22
CA THR A 101 -11.40 -8.51 0.07
C THR A 101 -12.15 -7.20 0.34
N PRO A 102 -13.49 -7.15 0.14
CA PRO A 102 -14.29 -5.99 0.49
C PRO A 102 -14.16 -5.57 1.96
N GLU A 103 -13.96 -6.53 2.86
CA GLU A 103 -13.83 -6.29 4.31
C GLU A 103 -12.56 -5.50 4.64
N GLN A 104 -11.47 -5.68 3.88
CA GLN A 104 -10.25 -4.89 4.03
C GLN A 104 -10.51 -3.42 3.65
N VAL A 105 -11.28 -3.17 2.58
CA VAL A 105 -11.66 -1.81 2.17
C VAL A 105 -12.58 -1.16 3.21
N VAL A 106 -13.62 -1.86 3.66
CA VAL A 106 -14.53 -1.39 4.72
C VAL A 106 -13.79 -1.08 6.01
N TRP A 107 -12.77 -1.88 6.35
CA TRP A 107 -11.96 -1.60 7.53
C TRP A 107 -11.18 -0.28 7.39
N LEU A 108 -10.60 0.02 6.22
CA LEU A 108 -9.92 1.31 5.97
C LEU A 108 -10.90 2.47 6.10
N GLU A 109 -12.10 2.35 5.55
CA GLU A 109 -13.15 3.37 5.64
C GLU A 109 -13.54 3.65 7.09
N ALA A 110 -13.75 2.60 7.87
CA ALA A 110 -14.06 2.74 9.29
C ALA A 110 -12.92 3.42 10.08
N ARG A 111 -11.66 3.21 9.71
CA ARG A 111 -10.52 3.91 10.34
C ARG A 111 -10.43 5.36 9.88
N CYS A 112 -10.78 5.67 8.63
CA CYS A 112 -10.90 7.05 8.18
C CYS A 112 -11.94 7.81 8.99
N ASP A 113 -13.12 7.24 9.17
CA ASP A 113 -14.22 7.85 9.92
C ASP A 113 -13.82 8.09 11.38
N GLU A 114 -13.24 7.07 12.05
CA GLU A 114 -12.77 7.18 13.43
C GLU A 114 -11.77 8.31 13.66
N ILE A 115 -10.83 8.51 12.75
CA ILE A 115 -9.83 9.58 12.87
C ILE A 115 -10.45 10.92 12.53
N ASN A 116 -11.25 10.97 11.47
CA ASN A 116 -11.86 12.22 11.00
C ASN A 116 -12.77 12.86 12.05
N GLU A 117 -13.46 12.06 12.88
CA GLU A 117 -14.25 12.56 14.01
C GLU A 117 -13.42 13.33 15.05
N ARG A 118 -12.11 13.03 15.15
CA ARG A 118 -11.19 13.62 16.14
C ARG A 118 -10.41 14.80 15.61
N LEU A 119 -10.34 14.95 14.28
CA LEU A 119 -9.56 15.99 13.63
C LEU A 119 -10.41 17.24 13.36
N PRO A 120 -9.86 18.44 13.54
CA PRO A 120 -10.55 19.67 13.16
C PRO A 120 -10.72 19.73 11.64
N PRO A 121 -11.79 20.38 11.13
CA PRO A 121 -11.97 20.58 9.70
C PRO A 121 -10.82 21.39 9.11
N LEU A 122 -10.44 21.08 7.87
CA LEU A 122 -9.41 21.82 7.15
C LEU A 122 -9.99 23.07 6.50
N THR A 123 -9.25 24.16 6.57
CA THR A 123 -9.57 25.44 5.90
C THR A 123 -8.65 25.70 4.69
N SER A 124 -7.59 24.90 4.53
CA SER A 124 -6.63 24.96 3.41
C SER A 124 -5.99 23.59 3.21
N PHE A 125 -5.16 23.43 2.17
CA PHE A 125 -4.32 22.24 2.01
C PHE A 125 -3.23 22.19 3.08
N VAL A 126 -2.87 20.95 3.50
CA VAL A 126 -1.80 20.71 4.45
C VAL A 126 -0.50 20.46 3.70
N LEU A 127 0.56 21.15 4.11
CA LEU A 127 1.91 20.87 3.62
C LEU A 127 2.44 19.60 4.31
N ALA A 128 3.09 18.75 3.53
CA ALA A 128 3.71 17.53 4.07
C ALA A 128 4.85 17.89 5.04
N GLY A 129 4.77 17.42 6.29
CA GLY A 129 5.75 17.73 7.32
C GLY A 129 5.18 17.54 8.72
N GLY A 130 5.81 18.20 9.71
CA GLY A 130 5.45 18.10 11.11
C GLY A 130 6.38 17.17 11.89
N THR A 131 5.84 16.27 12.71
CA THR A 131 6.64 15.27 13.40
C THR A 131 7.32 14.31 12.41
N PRO A 132 8.41 13.63 12.79
CA PRO A 132 9.03 12.63 11.91
C PRO A 132 8.03 11.57 11.44
N ALA A 133 7.16 11.08 12.31
CA ALA A 133 6.10 10.14 11.96
C ALA A 133 5.14 10.73 10.91
N ALA A 134 4.65 11.96 11.12
CA ALA A 134 3.77 12.66 10.18
C ALA A 134 4.42 12.83 8.80
N ALA A 135 5.67 13.25 8.76
CA ALA A 135 6.42 13.43 7.51
C ALA A 135 6.56 12.12 6.73
N VAL A 136 6.89 11.01 7.42
CA VAL A 136 7.00 9.68 6.79
C VAL A 136 5.62 9.16 6.34
N LEU A 137 4.54 9.41 7.09
CA LEU A 137 3.18 9.05 6.68
C LEU A 137 2.72 9.84 5.44
N HIS A 138 3.10 11.11 5.32
CA HIS A 138 2.88 11.87 4.08
C HIS A 138 3.67 11.29 2.89
N LEU A 139 4.92 10.83 3.11
CA LEU A 139 5.68 10.10 2.09
C LEU A 139 4.96 8.80 1.71
N ALA A 140 4.55 8.00 2.69
CA ALA A 140 3.78 6.77 2.47
C ALA A 140 2.53 7.04 1.62
N ARG A 141 1.77 8.10 1.93
CA ARG A 141 0.62 8.53 1.12
C ARG A 141 0.99 8.79 -0.33
N THR A 142 2.10 9.46 -0.60
CA THR A 142 2.51 9.75 -1.98
C THR A 142 3.00 8.51 -2.73
N VAL A 143 3.67 7.58 -2.05
CA VAL A 143 4.03 6.26 -2.59
C VAL A 143 2.78 5.42 -2.85
N CYS A 144 1.80 5.41 -1.94
CA CYS A 144 0.50 4.76 -2.14
C CYS A 144 -0.21 5.26 -3.41
N ARG A 145 -0.25 6.58 -3.61
CA ARG A 145 -0.80 7.19 -4.83
C ARG A 145 0.00 6.86 -6.09
N ARG A 146 1.31 6.60 -5.99
CA ARG A 146 2.11 6.08 -7.10
C ARG A 146 1.73 4.64 -7.40
N ALA A 147 1.63 3.76 -6.39
CA ALA A 147 1.18 2.38 -6.54
C ALA A 147 -0.22 2.31 -7.19
N GLU A 148 -1.14 3.19 -6.77
CA GLU A 148 -2.48 3.31 -7.39
C GLU A 148 -2.38 3.65 -8.88
N ARG A 149 -1.60 4.66 -9.27
CA ARG A 149 -1.44 5.04 -10.70
C ARG A 149 -0.80 3.93 -11.53
N GLU A 150 0.19 3.22 -11.00
CA GLU A 150 0.82 2.08 -11.68
C GLU A 150 -0.15 0.90 -11.82
N THR A 151 -0.98 0.66 -10.81
CA THR A 151 -2.06 -0.33 -10.87
C THR A 151 -3.13 0.06 -11.90
N VAL A 152 -3.47 1.35 -12.01
CA VAL A 152 -4.36 1.86 -13.08
C VAL A 152 -3.74 1.65 -14.46
N ALA A 153 -2.44 1.93 -14.63
CA ALA A 153 -1.74 1.69 -15.90
C ALA A 153 -1.74 0.20 -16.26
N LEU A 154 -1.52 -0.68 -15.29
CA LEU A 154 -1.63 -2.13 -15.46
C LEU A 154 -3.05 -2.53 -15.87
N ALA A 155 -4.07 -2.00 -15.20
CA ALA A 155 -5.47 -2.30 -15.48
C ALA A 155 -5.94 -1.85 -16.88
N ALA A 156 -5.25 -0.91 -17.49
CA ALA A 156 -5.49 -0.49 -18.87
C ALA A 156 -4.96 -1.50 -19.92
N SER A 157 -4.01 -2.37 -19.54
CA SER A 157 -3.37 -3.35 -20.43
C SER A 157 -3.84 -4.78 -20.19
N GLU A 158 -4.23 -5.11 -18.98
CA GLU A 158 -4.68 -6.46 -18.60
C GLU A 158 -5.62 -6.43 -17.39
N PRO A 159 -6.45 -7.45 -17.19
CA PRO A 159 -7.41 -7.50 -16.08
C PRO A 159 -6.71 -7.45 -14.72
N VAL A 160 -7.22 -6.58 -13.84
CA VAL A 160 -6.83 -6.43 -12.43
C VAL A 160 -8.09 -6.45 -11.57
N GLY A 161 -8.05 -7.12 -10.42
CA GLY A 161 -9.16 -7.16 -9.49
C GLY A 161 -9.55 -5.76 -8.99
N ALA A 162 -10.84 -5.44 -9.02
CA ALA A 162 -11.35 -4.12 -8.61
C ALA A 162 -10.98 -3.76 -7.15
N GLY A 163 -10.87 -4.76 -6.28
CA GLY A 163 -10.47 -4.58 -4.87
C GLY A 163 -9.09 -3.95 -4.70
N ALA A 164 -8.14 -4.24 -5.60
CA ALA A 164 -6.79 -3.69 -5.55
C ALA A 164 -6.79 -2.16 -5.67
N LEU A 165 -7.51 -1.62 -6.66
CA LEU A 165 -7.64 -0.18 -6.86
C LEU A 165 -8.41 0.51 -5.73
N GLN A 166 -9.51 -0.11 -5.28
CA GLN A 166 -10.32 0.42 -4.17
C GLN A 166 -9.49 0.50 -2.88
N TYR A 167 -8.72 -0.54 -2.58
CA TYR A 167 -7.86 -0.58 -1.40
C TYR A 167 -6.81 0.54 -1.42
N LEU A 168 -6.04 0.67 -2.53
CA LEU A 168 -5.01 1.70 -2.65
C LEU A 168 -5.59 3.12 -2.57
N ASN A 169 -6.72 3.36 -3.22
CA ASN A 169 -7.40 4.65 -3.16
C ASN A 169 -7.78 4.98 -1.71
N ARG A 170 -8.45 4.09 -1.02
CA ARG A 170 -8.90 4.28 0.37
C ARG A 170 -7.73 4.36 1.35
N LEU A 171 -6.68 3.56 1.14
CA LEU A 171 -5.47 3.62 1.95
C LEU A 171 -4.78 4.99 1.84
N SER A 172 -4.78 5.62 0.66
CA SER A 172 -4.19 6.95 0.50
C SER A 172 -4.91 8.01 1.34
N ASP A 173 -6.24 7.90 1.51
CA ASP A 173 -7.05 8.78 2.34
C ASP A 173 -6.73 8.55 3.83
N LEU A 174 -6.69 7.28 4.25
CA LEU A 174 -6.31 6.94 5.62
C LEU A 174 -4.91 7.44 5.97
N LEU A 175 -3.92 7.26 5.10
CA LEU A 175 -2.54 7.74 5.34
C LEU A 175 -2.48 9.27 5.48
N PHE A 176 -3.32 10.01 4.77
CA PHE A 176 -3.44 11.45 4.97
C PHE A 176 -3.96 11.80 6.37
N LEU A 177 -5.02 11.12 6.81
CA LEU A 177 -5.60 11.33 8.14
C LEU A 177 -4.64 10.91 9.26
N LEU A 178 -3.93 9.78 9.09
CA LEU A 178 -2.90 9.33 10.04
C LEU A 178 -1.75 10.32 10.14
N ALA A 179 -1.29 10.90 9.03
CA ALA A 179 -0.25 11.93 9.03
C ALA A 179 -0.69 13.17 9.82
N ARG A 180 -1.94 13.59 9.67
CA ARG A 180 -2.53 14.68 10.47
C ARG A 180 -2.57 14.33 11.96
N ALA A 181 -3.09 13.15 12.28
CA ALA A 181 -3.22 12.68 13.66
C ALA A 181 -1.87 12.45 14.36
N ALA A 182 -0.79 12.23 13.61
CA ALA A 182 0.56 12.10 14.14
C ALA A 182 1.21 13.44 14.52
N ASN A 183 0.59 14.56 14.18
CA ASN A 183 1.01 15.89 14.63
C ASN A 183 0.28 16.29 15.91
N PRO A 184 0.92 17.09 16.79
CA PRO A 184 0.19 17.75 17.88
C PRO A 184 -0.95 18.62 17.33
N PRO A 185 -2.05 18.78 18.07
CA PRO A 185 -3.14 19.66 17.65
C PRO A 185 -2.67 21.06 17.30
N GLY A 186 -3.02 21.55 16.10
CA GLY A 186 -2.66 22.89 15.61
C GLY A 186 -1.22 23.00 15.07
N ALA A 187 -0.43 21.94 15.03
CA ALA A 187 0.93 21.95 14.48
C ALA A 187 0.99 21.69 12.96
N GLU A 188 -0.14 21.51 12.30
CA GLU A 188 -0.20 21.39 10.85
C GLU A 188 0.15 22.70 10.17
N VAL A 189 1.04 22.65 9.19
CA VAL A 189 1.38 23.82 8.36
C VAL A 189 0.44 23.82 7.16
N LEU A 190 -0.38 24.86 7.07
CA LEU A 190 -1.33 25.04 5.98
C LEU A 190 -0.67 25.75 4.78
N TRP A 191 -1.10 25.37 3.60
CA TRP A 191 -0.67 26.04 2.37
C TRP A 191 -1.23 27.45 2.30
N VAL A 192 -0.36 28.39 1.95
CA VAL A 192 -0.69 29.81 1.67
C VAL A 192 -0.48 30.06 0.19
N PRO A 193 -1.47 30.64 -0.53
CA PRO A 193 -1.34 31.02 -1.94
C PRO A 193 -0.15 31.94 -2.19
N GLY A 194 0.46 31.83 -3.39
CA GLY A 194 1.68 32.58 -3.73
C GLY A 194 1.56 34.09 -3.62
N GLY A 195 0.38 34.65 -3.92
CA GLY A 195 0.11 36.10 -3.81
C GLY A 195 -0.08 36.63 -2.38
N GLU A 196 -0.20 35.72 -1.40
CA GLU A 196 -0.40 36.06 0.03
C GLU A 196 0.84 35.77 0.89
N ARG A 197 1.92 35.28 0.27
CA ARG A 197 3.21 35.06 0.95
C ARG A 197 3.96 36.41 0.96
N GLY A 198 4.09 37.00 2.15
CA GLY A 198 4.88 38.18 2.40
C GLY A 198 6.39 37.93 2.33
#